data_180ad52b9f7c1628ffe39ef95df803ca
#
_entry.id   180ad52b9f7c1628ffe39ef95df803ca
#
_cell.length_a   1.000
_cell.length_b   1.000
_cell.length_c   1.000
_cell.angle_alpha   90.00
_cell.angle_beta   90.00
_cell.angle_gamma   90.00
#
_symmetry.space_group_name_H-M   'P 1'
#
loop_
_entity.id
_entity.type
_entity.pdbx_description
1 polymer ?
#
loop_
_entity_poly.entity_id
_entity_poly.type
_entity_poly.pdbx_seq_one_letter_code
_entity_poly.pdbx_strand_id
1 'polypeptide(L)'
;AEKLAKTTASAAPIMEQYKLLCTGASLPTDDMDVAKALLDDLIKQMKERHTLFDISDLPLDTPAEINIARQRLENILAQTDEIQYANDQRNQWEEIRDYMTLLIKGGGKLVYDEDNAIEVSKDETPAYLEWTLWRAALAIDHMVNKPYEVRGFKLDSDFMPVSAAGGGKGDLYCEFNDFTILTEVTMSTSSRQEAMEGEPVRRHVSDAVLKYDKPVYGMFIAVRIDTNTAETFRHGIWYAKGDIKQRLDIVPLTLAQFQKYFVAMFEANKTDPQKLRDLILKCESRRDILEAPAWKQYIDATVSEKASEIGGKALARKGSEELLIPAGAIIKHEVFGEGQVVALEAYFPDCPTKKTFELPYLRSLPDEVSFCPDGKSLLHDRFG
;
A
#
# COMPACT_ATOMS: atom_id res chain seq x y z
N ALA A 1 -13.96 -17.01 19.70
CA ALA A 1 -14.74 -18.25 19.41
C ALA A 1 -16.25 -17.99 19.46
N GLU A 2 -16.80 -17.42 20.53
CA GLU A 2 -18.26 -17.20 20.67
C GLU A 2 -18.81 -16.20 19.66
N LYS A 3 -18.03 -15.17 19.30
CA LYS A 3 -18.36 -14.16 18.28
C LYS A 3 -18.30 -14.77 16.87
N LEU A 4 -17.32 -15.64 16.61
CA LEU A 4 -17.22 -16.39 15.34
C LEU A 4 -18.38 -17.40 15.20
N ALA A 5 -18.75 -18.10 16.27
CA ALA A 5 -19.85 -19.07 16.22
C ALA A 5 -21.20 -18.44 15.89
N LYS A 6 -21.37 -17.14 16.17
CA LYS A 6 -22.60 -16.40 15.82
C LYS A 6 -22.60 -15.91 14.35
N THR A 7 -21.47 -15.90 13.68
CA THR A 7 -21.33 -15.33 12.34
C THR A 7 -21.18 -16.34 11.22
N THR A 8 -20.77 -17.60 11.52
CA THR A 8 -20.57 -18.63 10.49
C THR A 8 -21.09 -20.00 10.92
N ALA A 9 -21.80 -20.70 10.02
CA ALA A 9 -22.23 -22.08 10.23
C ALA A 9 -21.04 -23.05 10.46
N SER A 10 -19.86 -22.73 9.98
CA SER A 10 -18.62 -23.50 10.19
C SER A 10 -18.03 -23.38 11.59
N ALA A 11 -18.44 -22.40 12.37
CA ALA A 11 -17.96 -22.23 13.75
C ALA A 11 -18.69 -23.09 14.78
N ALA A 12 -19.86 -23.63 14.45
CA ALA A 12 -20.61 -24.51 15.35
C ALA A 12 -19.82 -25.76 15.78
N PRO A 13 -19.12 -26.48 14.88
CA PRO A 13 -18.27 -27.61 15.28
C PRO A 13 -17.11 -27.20 16.20
N ILE A 14 -16.53 -26.03 15.99
CA ILE A 14 -15.44 -25.49 16.83
C ILE A 14 -15.94 -25.18 18.23
N MET A 15 -17.14 -24.62 18.38
CA MET A 15 -17.75 -24.33 19.66
C MET A 15 -18.14 -25.60 20.41
N GLU A 16 -18.56 -26.62 19.71
CA GLU A 16 -18.87 -27.92 20.30
C GLU A 16 -17.61 -28.61 20.82
N GLN A 17 -16.53 -28.61 20.04
CA GLN A 17 -15.21 -29.09 20.48
C GLN A 17 -14.69 -28.30 21.68
N TYR A 18 -14.83 -26.97 21.69
CA TYR A 18 -14.46 -26.14 22.84
C TYR A 18 -15.25 -26.50 24.11
N LYS A 19 -16.56 -26.75 23.99
CA LYS A 19 -17.38 -27.19 25.09
C LYS A 19 -16.95 -28.55 25.62
N LEU A 20 -16.63 -29.49 24.73
CA LEU A 20 -16.11 -30.80 25.07
C LEU A 20 -14.78 -30.72 25.84
N LEU A 21 -13.86 -29.87 25.37
CA LEU A 21 -12.59 -29.58 26.06
C LEU A 21 -12.80 -29.01 27.46
N CYS A 22 -13.76 -28.10 27.64
CA CYS A 22 -14.08 -27.52 28.94
C CYS A 22 -14.70 -28.56 29.91
N THR A 23 -15.27 -29.64 29.39
CA THR A 23 -15.82 -30.77 30.19
C THR A 23 -14.81 -31.89 30.44
N GLY A 24 -13.56 -31.73 29.94
CA GLY A 24 -12.52 -32.77 30.08
C GLY A 24 -12.70 -33.95 29.13
N ALA A 25 -13.54 -33.82 28.09
CA ALA A 25 -13.66 -34.84 27.04
C ALA A 25 -12.44 -34.83 26.13
N SER A 26 -12.02 -35.99 25.65
CA SER A 26 -10.97 -36.12 24.64
C SER A 26 -11.46 -35.63 23.28
N LEU A 27 -10.55 -34.97 22.50
CA LEU A 27 -10.81 -34.61 21.11
C LEU A 27 -10.77 -35.87 20.24
N PRO A 28 -11.45 -35.88 19.09
CA PRO A 28 -11.27 -36.93 18.08
C PRO A 28 -9.77 -37.13 17.68
N THR A 29 -9.00 -36.06 17.66
CA THR A 29 -7.55 -36.06 17.35
C THR A 29 -6.69 -36.65 18.49
N ASP A 30 -7.26 -36.96 19.65
CA ASP A 30 -6.56 -37.69 20.71
C ASP A 30 -6.60 -39.22 20.48
N ASP A 31 -7.39 -39.66 19.50
CA ASP A 31 -7.40 -41.04 19.04
C ASP A 31 -6.28 -41.26 18.02
N MET A 32 -5.51 -42.34 18.18
CA MET A 32 -4.33 -42.63 17.35
C MET A 32 -4.69 -42.86 15.87
N ASP A 33 -5.77 -43.58 15.61
CA ASP A 33 -6.15 -43.94 14.23
C ASP A 33 -6.72 -42.73 13.50
N VAL A 34 -7.47 -41.87 14.18
CA VAL A 34 -7.97 -40.61 13.65
C VAL A 34 -6.82 -39.63 13.36
N ALA A 35 -5.89 -39.49 14.32
CA ALA A 35 -4.73 -38.61 14.15
C ALA A 35 -3.86 -39.01 12.93
N LYS A 36 -3.62 -40.36 12.79
CA LYS A 36 -2.91 -40.90 11.61
C LYS A 36 -3.65 -40.64 10.29
N ALA A 37 -4.95 -40.92 10.26
CA ALA A 37 -5.76 -40.72 9.05
C ALA A 37 -5.72 -39.25 8.58
N LEU A 38 -5.80 -38.29 9.52
CA LEU A 38 -5.70 -36.85 9.22
C LEU A 38 -4.31 -36.44 8.70
N LEU A 39 -3.24 -37.03 9.28
CA LEU A 39 -1.88 -36.80 8.80
C LEU A 39 -1.69 -37.37 7.39
N ASP A 40 -2.14 -38.60 7.13
CA ASP A 40 -2.03 -39.24 5.82
C ASP A 40 -2.79 -38.50 4.74
N ASP A 41 -3.99 -37.97 5.04
CA ASP A 41 -4.75 -37.14 4.12
C ASP A 41 -4.00 -35.84 3.78
N LEU A 42 -3.42 -35.17 4.79
CA LEU A 42 -2.64 -33.97 4.57
C LEU A 42 -1.37 -34.25 3.73
N ILE A 43 -0.66 -35.35 4.01
CA ILE A 43 0.50 -35.78 3.22
C ILE A 43 0.08 -36.03 1.75
N LYS A 44 -1.07 -36.61 1.52
CA LYS A 44 -1.61 -36.83 0.18
C LYS A 44 -1.87 -35.50 -0.51
N GLN A 45 -2.56 -34.53 0.13
CA GLN A 45 -2.80 -33.20 -0.41
C GLN A 45 -1.49 -32.48 -0.78
N MET A 46 -0.47 -32.54 0.08
CA MET A 46 0.83 -31.93 -0.21
C MET A 46 1.53 -32.55 -1.40
N LYS A 47 1.45 -33.88 -1.56
CA LYS A 47 1.99 -34.58 -2.74
C LYS A 47 1.27 -34.20 -4.02
N GLU A 48 -0.07 -34.11 -3.99
CA GLU A 48 -0.89 -33.67 -5.14
C GLU A 48 -0.56 -32.24 -5.57
N ARG A 49 -0.20 -31.38 -4.62
CA ARG A 49 0.24 -30.00 -4.88
C ARG A 49 1.73 -29.85 -5.15
N HIS A 50 2.49 -30.96 -5.22
CA HIS A 50 3.93 -30.96 -5.38
C HIS A 50 4.68 -30.11 -4.34
N THR A 51 4.11 -29.95 -3.14
CA THR A 51 4.73 -29.20 -2.03
C THR A 51 5.81 -30.05 -1.37
N LEU A 52 7.02 -29.49 -1.28
CA LEU A 52 8.14 -30.16 -0.61
C LEU A 52 7.95 -30.10 0.91
N PHE A 53 8.11 -31.24 1.58
CA PHE A 53 8.06 -31.33 3.03
C PHE A 53 8.95 -32.45 3.54
N ASP A 54 9.39 -32.35 4.79
CA ASP A 54 10.11 -33.39 5.51
C ASP A 54 9.60 -33.42 6.96
N ILE A 55 9.21 -34.61 7.41
CA ILE A 55 8.78 -34.93 8.77
C ILE A 55 9.54 -36.14 9.31
N SER A 56 10.63 -36.58 8.65
CA SER A 56 11.40 -37.76 9.05
C SER A 56 12.09 -37.59 10.41
N ASP A 57 12.26 -36.36 10.85
CA ASP A 57 12.86 -35.98 12.15
C ASP A 57 11.84 -35.96 13.30
N LEU A 58 10.53 -36.13 13.01
CA LEU A 58 9.46 -36.05 14.02
C LEU A 58 9.05 -37.45 14.50
N PRO A 59 8.91 -37.65 15.80
CA PRO A 59 8.28 -38.85 16.33
C PRO A 59 6.79 -38.89 16.01
N LEU A 60 6.22 -40.06 15.77
CA LEU A 60 4.81 -40.28 15.41
C LEU A 60 4.20 -41.40 16.26
N ASP A 61 4.71 -41.60 17.48
CA ASP A 61 4.32 -42.71 18.37
C ASP A 61 3.08 -42.41 19.21
N THR A 62 2.74 -41.13 19.36
CA THR A 62 1.59 -40.67 20.14
C THR A 62 0.69 -39.70 19.33
N PRO A 63 -0.61 -39.58 19.63
CA PRO A 63 -1.50 -38.63 18.97
C PRO A 63 -0.99 -37.18 19.08
N ALA A 64 -0.37 -36.82 20.19
CA ALA A 64 0.18 -35.47 20.39
C ALA A 64 1.33 -35.19 19.42
N GLU A 65 2.25 -36.15 19.21
CA GLU A 65 3.36 -36.04 18.26
C GLU A 65 2.85 -35.96 16.82
N ILE A 66 1.86 -36.77 16.46
CA ILE A 66 1.22 -36.73 15.14
C ILE A 66 0.56 -35.37 14.91
N ASN A 67 -0.11 -34.80 15.91
CA ASN A 67 -0.69 -33.46 15.82
C ASN A 67 0.37 -32.36 15.62
N ILE A 68 1.56 -32.48 16.22
CA ILE A 68 2.69 -31.58 15.99
C ILE A 68 3.16 -31.68 14.53
N ALA A 69 3.34 -32.92 14.03
CA ALA A 69 3.70 -33.15 12.64
C ALA A 69 2.66 -32.56 11.67
N ARG A 70 1.38 -32.77 11.94
CA ARG A 70 0.27 -32.21 11.18
C ARG A 70 0.30 -30.68 11.15
N GLN A 71 0.47 -30.01 12.30
CA GLN A 71 0.57 -28.55 12.38
C GLN A 71 1.78 -28.03 11.57
N ARG A 72 2.92 -28.73 11.60
CA ARG A 72 4.07 -28.37 10.76
C ARG A 72 3.73 -28.41 9.28
N LEU A 73 3.08 -29.48 8.82
CA LEU A 73 2.66 -29.62 7.41
C LEU A 73 1.59 -28.60 7.01
N GLU A 74 0.59 -28.35 7.86
CA GLU A 74 -0.42 -27.31 7.64
C GLU A 74 0.23 -25.91 7.48
N ASN A 75 1.25 -25.60 8.28
CA ASN A 75 1.99 -24.35 8.17
C ASN A 75 2.76 -24.27 6.84
N ILE A 76 3.42 -25.36 6.41
CA ILE A 76 4.13 -25.41 5.13
C ILE A 76 3.16 -25.22 3.97
N LEU A 77 2.00 -25.85 4.02
CA LEU A 77 0.97 -25.73 3.00
C LEU A 77 0.43 -24.29 2.93
N ALA A 78 0.07 -23.71 4.08
CA ALA A 78 -0.39 -22.33 4.16
C ALA A 78 0.65 -21.32 3.61
N GLN A 79 1.93 -21.53 3.94
CA GLN A 79 3.04 -20.72 3.39
C GLN A 79 3.17 -20.88 1.87
N THR A 80 2.98 -22.09 1.34
CA THR A 80 3.01 -22.37 -0.10
C THR A 80 1.84 -21.68 -0.81
N ASP A 81 0.66 -21.80 -0.24
CA ASP A 81 -0.55 -21.15 -0.77
C ASP A 81 -0.41 -19.61 -0.75
N GLU A 82 0.22 -19.05 0.29
CA GLU A 82 0.48 -17.61 0.37
C GLU A 82 1.52 -17.14 -0.67
N ILE A 83 2.53 -17.94 -0.99
CA ILE A 83 3.47 -17.65 -2.08
C ILE A 83 2.73 -17.65 -3.43
N GLN A 84 1.82 -18.61 -3.63
CA GLN A 84 1.03 -18.65 -4.86
C GLN A 84 0.08 -17.44 -4.96
N TYR A 85 -0.59 -17.09 -3.87
CA TYR A 85 -1.41 -15.88 -3.78
C TYR A 85 -0.62 -14.62 -4.13
N ALA A 86 0.62 -14.52 -3.65
CA ALA A 86 1.50 -13.38 -3.93
C ALA A 86 1.82 -13.21 -5.42
N ASN A 87 1.98 -14.31 -6.16
CA ASN A 87 2.29 -14.28 -7.59
C ASN A 87 1.18 -13.64 -8.43
N ASP A 88 -0.07 -13.70 -7.96
CA ASP A 88 -1.23 -13.17 -8.67
C ASP A 88 -1.48 -11.68 -8.39
N GLN A 89 -0.84 -11.10 -7.35
CA GLN A 89 -1.14 -9.73 -6.91
C GLN A 89 -0.78 -8.68 -7.95
N ARG A 90 0.21 -8.92 -8.78
CA ARG A 90 0.57 -8.02 -9.89
C ARG A 90 -0.59 -7.82 -10.86
N ASN A 91 -1.36 -8.87 -11.14
CA ASN A 91 -2.51 -8.83 -12.03
C ASN A 91 -3.74 -8.19 -11.37
N GLN A 92 -3.75 -8.10 -10.03
CA GLN A 92 -4.87 -7.56 -9.24
C GLN A 92 -4.61 -6.11 -8.79
N TRP A 93 -3.67 -5.40 -9.40
CA TRP A 93 -3.28 -4.05 -8.98
C TRP A 93 -4.44 -3.03 -9.02
N GLU A 94 -5.42 -3.20 -9.91
CA GLU A 94 -6.59 -2.33 -9.99
C GLU A 94 -7.50 -2.52 -8.78
N GLU A 95 -7.71 -3.75 -8.35
CA GLU A 95 -8.45 -4.05 -7.13
C GLU A 95 -7.73 -3.49 -5.89
N ILE A 96 -6.39 -3.63 -5.83
CA ILE A 96 -5.58 -3.04 -4.76
C ILE A 96 -5.75 -1.51 -4.72
N ARG A 97 -5.73 -0.84 -5.88
CA ARG A 97 -6.04 0.60 -6.01
C ARG A 97 -7.43 0.92 -5.45
N ASP A 98 -8.42 0.09 -5.76
CA ASP A 98 -9.80 0.31 -5.36
C ASP A 98 -9.99 0.14 -3.85
N TYR A 99 -9.31 -0.83 -3.22
CA TYR A 99 -9.22 -0.92 -1.77
C TYR A 99 -8.57 0.34 -1.15
N MET A 100 -7.47 0.85 -1.72
CA MET A 100 -6.88 2.12 -1.27
C MET A 100 -7.89 3.27 -1.36
N THR A 101 -8.70 3.31 -2.43
CA THR A 101 -9.74 4.34 -2.62
C THR A 101 -10.81 4.27 -1.52
N LEU A 102 -11.24 3.07 -1.14
CA LEU A 102 -12.19 2.89 -0.03
C LEU A 102 -11.56 3.31 1.31
N LEU A 103 -10.31 2.94 1.55
CA LEU A 103 -9.59 3.27 2.78
C LEU A 103 -9.35 4.78 2.94
N ILE A 104 -9.04 5.49 1.85
CA ILE A 104 -8.94 6.96 1.84
C ILE A 104 -10.27 7.61 2.26
N LYS A 105 -11.40 7.00 1.90
CA LYS A 105 -12.75 7.46 2.29
C LYS A 105 -13.15 7.04 3.71
N GLY A 106 -12.36 6.19 4.37
CA GLY A 106 -12.65 5.66 5.71
C GLY A 106 -13.58 4.44 5.70
N GLY A 107 -13.54 3.65 4.65
CA GLY A 107 -14.37 2.47 4.42
C GLY A 107 -15.50 2.71 3.42
N GLY A 108 -16.31 1.69 3.18
CA GLY A 108 -17.45 1.73 2.28
C GLY A 108 -17.49 0.57 1.31
N LYS A 109 -18.30 0.69 0.27
CA LYS A 109 -18.51 -0.34 -0.74
C LYS A 109 -18.27 0.22 -2.15
N LEU A 110 -17.63 -0.56 -3.00
CA LEU A 110 -17.49 -0.32 -4.43
C LEU A 110 -18.08 -1.51 -5.18
N VAL A 111 -19.06 -1.26 -6.02
CA VAL A 111 -19.76 -2.28 -6.81
C VAL A 111 -19.25 -2.20 -8.23
N TYR A 112 -18.78 -3.33 -8.76
CA TYR A 112 -18.35 -3.47 -10.16
C TYR A 112 -19.50 -3.91 -11.06
N ASP A 113 -20.29 -4.89 -10.59
CA ASP A 113 -21.48 -5.43 -11.24
C ASP A 113 -22.46 -6.04 -10.22
N GLU A 114 -23.48 -6.79 -10.68
CA GLU A 114 -24.50 -7.36 -9.80
C GLU A 114 -23.94 -8.36 -8.78
N ASP A 115 -22.88 -9.09 -9.14
CA ASP A 115 -22.31 -10.17 -8.33
C ASP A 115 -20.95 -9.79 -7.68
N ASN A 116 -20.30 -8.72 -8.17
CA ASN A 116 -18.95 -8.36 -7.77
C ASN A 116 -18.90 -7.00 -7.08
N ALA A 117 -18.47 -7.00 -5.84
CA ALA A 117 -18.24 -5.78 -5.07
C ALA A 117 -17.13 -6.00 -4.05
N ILE A 118 -16.39 -4.94 -3.75
CA ILE A 118 -15.50 -4.90 -2.59
C ILE A 118 -16.13 -4.03 -1.50
N GLU A 119 -15.95 -4.44 -0.27
CA GLU A 119 -16.49 -3.73 0.89
C GLU A 119 -15.47 -3.72 2.03
N VAL A 120 -15.32 -2.59 2.68
CA VAL A 120 -14.49 -2.42 3.87
C VAL A 120 -15.32 -1.77 4.95
N SER A 121 -15.62 -2.51 6.01
CA SER A 121 -16.31 -1.98 7.19
C SER A 121 -15.44 -0.93 7.87
N LYS A 122 -16.05 0.11 8.41
CA LYS A 122 -15.33 1.21 9.07
C LYS A 122 -14.43 0.72 10.22
N ASP A 123 -14.89 -0.27 10.97
CA ASP A 123 -14.15 -0.81 12.12
C ASP A 123 -13.01 -1.75 11.71
N GLU A 124 -12.98 -2.21 10.46
CA GLU A 124 -11.98 -3.10 9.90
C GLU A 124 -10.91 -2.35 9.09
N THR A 125 -11.10 -1.04 8.86
CA THR A 125 -10.16 -0.25 8.04
C THR A 125 -8.70 -0.35 8.47
N PRO A 126 -8.30 -0.48 9.76
CA PRO A 126 -6.89 -0.65 10.11
C PRO A 126 -6.29 -1.95 9.57
N ALA A 127 -6.99 -3.08 9.74
CA ALA A 127 -6.51 -4.38 9.25
C ALA A 127 -6.46 -4.42 7.71
N TYR A 128 -7.47 -3.85 7.06
CA TYR A 128 -7.49 -3.72 5.60
C TYR A 128 -6.43 -2.78 5.05
N LEU A 129 -6.00 -1.76 5.80
CA LEU A 129 -4.91 -0.86 5.38
C LEU A 129 -3.58 -1.61 5.33
N GLU A 130 -3.22 -2.34 6.38
CA GLU A 130 -2.02 -3.17 6.42
C GLU A 130 -2.03 -4.23 5.30
N TRP A 131 -3.15 -4.92 5.15
CA TRP A 131 -3.36 -5.93 4.11
C TRP A 131 -3.26 -5.36 2.68
N THR A 132 -3.91 -4.22 2.42
CA THR A 132 -3.87 -3.59 1.09
C THR A 132 -2.46 -3.16 0.71
N LEU A 133 -1.70 -2.61 1.67
CA LEU A 133 -0.32 -2.20 1.41
C LEU A 133 0.64 -3.39 1.31
N TRP A 134 0.38 -4.48 2.02
CA TRP A 134 1.09 -5.74 1.81
C TRP A 134 0.83 -6.27 0.39
N ARG A 135 -0.41 -6.32 -0.07
CA ARG A 135 -0.75 -6.69 -1.46
C ARG A 135 -0.06 -5.78 -2.48
N ALA A 136 -0.01 -4.47 -2.21
CA ALA A 136 0.69 -3.52 -3.07
C ALA A 136 2.20 -3.81 -3.14
N ALA A 137 2.84 -4.17 -2.02
CA ALA A 137 4.24 -4.58 -1.98
C ALA A 137 4.46 -5.87 -2.77
N LEU A 138 3.59 -6.87 -2.61
CA LEU A 138 3.63 -8.12 -3.40
C LEU A 138 3.46 -7.86 -4.89
N ALA A 139 2.56 -6.95 -5.28
CA ALA A 139 2.33 -6.59 -6.67
C ALA A 139 3.53 -5.89 -7.32
N ILE A 140 4.29 -5.09 -6.56
CA ILE A 140 5.54 -4.47 -7.01
C ILE A 140 6.62 -5.53 -7.20
N ASP A 141 6.61 -6.57 -6.35
CA ASP A 141 7.47 -7.75 -6.41
C ASP A 141 8.96 -7.48 -6.12
N HIS A 142 9.84 -8.44 -6.45
CA HIS A 142 11.31 -8.41 -6.30
C HIS A 142 11.81 -8.42 -4.85
N MET A 143 10.97 -8.75 -3.87
CA MET A 143 11.40 -8.96 -2.49
C MET A 143 12.18 -10.28 -2.35
N VAL A 144 13.19 -10.29 -1.48
CA VAL A 144 13.96 -11.51 -1.16
C VAL A 144 13.33 -12.32 -0.04
N ASN A 145 12.60 -11.65 0.86
CA ASN A 145 11.84 -12.32 1.90
C ASN A 145 10.48 -12.83 1.37
N LYS A 146 9.96 -13.83 2.06
CA LYS A 146 8.71 -14.48 1.65
C LYS A 146 7.49 -13.67 2.07
N PRO A 147 6.33 -13.81 1.39
CA PRO A 147 5.12 -13.04 1.68
C PRO A 147 4.73 -13.04 3.16
N TYR A 148 4.80 -14.20 3.83
CA TYR A 148 4.47 -14.37 5.25
C TYR A 148 5.52 -13.75 6.20
N GLU A 149 6.73 -13.44 5.73
CA GLU A 149 7.78 -12.75 6.48
C GLU A 149 7.65 -11.22 6.37
N VAL A 150 6.96 -10.74 5.32
CA VAL A 150 6.74 -9.30 5.08
C VAL A 150 5.76 -8.72 6.08
N ARG A 151 4.68 -9.44 6.40
CA ARG A 151 3.53 -8.95 7.17
C ARG A 151 3.60 -9.26 8.66
N GLY A 152 3.04 -8.36 9.49
CA GLY A 152 2.82 -8.56 10.93
C GLY A 152 1.40 -9.01 11.30
N PHE A 153 0.41 -8.81 10.43
CA PHE A 153 -1.02 -9.14 10.64
C PHE A 153 -1.35 -10.60 10.29
N LYS A 154 -2.57 -11.03 10.61
CA LYS A 154 -3.04 -12.40 10.36
C LYS A 154 -4.04 -12.44 9.22
N LEU A 155 -3.98 -13.52 8.42
CA LEU A 155 -4.90 -13.84 7.33
C LEU A 155 -5.78 -15.03 7.70
N ASP A 156 -6.97 -15.09 7.10
CA ASP A 156 -7.79 -16.30 7.07
C ASP A 156 -7.42 -17.21 5.88
N SER A 157 -8.22 -18.27 5.65
CA SER A 157 -8.03 -19.22 4.55
C SER A 157 -8.23 -18.61 3.15
N ASP A 158 -8.93 -17.49 3.06
CA ASP A 158 -9.23 -16.79 1.82
C ASP A 158 -8.30 -15.60 1.61
N PHE A 159 -7.21 -15.53 2.39
CA PHE A 159 -6.22 -14.45 2.41
C PHE A 159 -6.78 -13.07 2.77
N MET A 160 -7.91 -13.03 3.47
CA MET A 160 -8.48 -11.78 3.99
C MET A 160 -7.91 -11.45 5.37
N PRO A 161 -7.80 -10.17 5.73
CA PRO A 161 -7.22 -9.76 7.00
C PRO A 161 -8.16 -10.10 8.17
N VAL A 162 -7.65 -10.82 9.17
CA VAL A 162 -8.39 -11.17 10.40
C VAL A 162 -8.18 -10.12 11.49
N SER A 163 -7.00 -9.54 11.56
CA SER A 163 -6.64 -8.53 12.55
C SER A 163 -5.45 -7.72 12.06
N ALA A 164 -5.31 -6.49 12.55
CA ALA A 164 -4.09 -5.71 12.39
C ALA A 164 -2.90 -6.38 13.09
N ALA A 165 -1.68 -5.95 12.74
CA ALA A 165 -0.44 -6.42 13.36
C ALA A 165 -0.47 -6.22 14.87
N GLY A 166 0.11 -7.15 15.60
CA GLY A 166 0.31 -7.03 17.04
C GLY A 166 1.42 -6.03 17.36
N GLY A 167 1.24 -5.22 18.39
CA GLY A 167 2.26 -4.24 18.80
C GLY A 167 3.64 -4.87 19.08
N GLY A 168 4.71 -4.13 18.79
CA GLY A 168 6.09 -4.52 19.06
C GLY A 168 6.91 -4.95 17.84
N LYS A 169 6.30 -4.99 16.66
CA LYS A 169 6.98 -5.16 15.36
C LYS A 169 6.37 -4.16 14.37
N GLY A 170 7.17 -3.76 13.37
CA GLY A 170 6.66 -2.96 12.27
C GLY A 170 5.64 -3.72 11.42
N ASP A 171 4.77 -2.99 10.75
CA ASP A 171 3.65 -3.58 10.02
C ASP A 171 4.10 -4.38 8.81
N LEU A 172 5.02 -3.83 7.99
CA LEU A 172 5.51 -4.48 6.79
C LEU A 172 7.02 -4.32 6.63
N TYR A 173 7.72 -5.43 6.42
CA TYR A 173 9.17 -5.47 6.15
C TYR A 173 9.43 -5.96 4.72
N CYS A 174 9.64 -5.03 3.81
CA CYS A 174 9.96 -5.35 2.41
C CYS A 174 11.48 -5.38 2.22
N GLU A 175 12.06 -6.57 2.14
CA GLU A 175 13.49 -6.75 1.98
C GLU A 175 13.85 -6.96 0.51
N PHE A 176 14.68 -6.09 -0.05
CA PHE A 176 15.23 -6.19 -1.40
C PHE A 176 16.73 -6.54 -1.34
N ASN A 177 17.35 -6.84 -2.46
CA ASN A 177 18.76 -7.25 -2.48
C ASN A 177 19.70 -6.21 -1.87
N ASP A 178 19.51 -4.93 -2.18
CA ASP A 178 20.42 -3.82 -1.85
C ASP A 178 19.86 -2.80 -0.87
N PHE A 179 18.60 -2.94 -0.42
CA PHE A 179 17.96 -2.11 0.60
C PHE A 179 16.77 -2.82 1.24
N THR A 180 16.25 -2.25 2.32
CA THR A 180 15.01 -2.66 2.97
C THR A 180 14.09 -1.46 3.13
N ILE A 181 12.79 -1.63 2.91
CA ILE A 181 11.76 -0.65 3.24
C ILE A 181 10.91 -1.22 4.39
N LEU A 182 10.92 -0.52 5.52
CA LEU A 182 9.97 -0.74 6.59
C LEU A 182 8.80 0.22 6.40
N THR A 183 7.60 -0.34 6.21
CA THR A 183 6.38 0.46 6.08
C THR A 183 5.56 0.34 7.36
N GLU A 184 5.22 1.47 7.94
CA GLU A 184 4.32 1.62 9.08
C GLU A 184 3.06 2.36 8.62
N VAL A 185 1.90 1.91 9.08
CA VAL A 185 0.64 2.43 8.58
C VAL A 185 -0.33 2.76 9.71
N THR A 186 -1.15 3.81 9.50
CA THR A 186 -2.20 4.14 10.47
C THR A 186 -3.41 4.78 9.80
N MET A 187 -4.59 4.48 10.35
CA MET A 187 -5.83 5.20 10.02
C MET A 187 -6.01 6.47 10.86
N SER A 188 -5.10 6.76 11.81
CA SER A 188 -5.19 7.94 12.66
C SER A 188 -5.07 9.21 11.85
N THR A 189 -6.05 10.11 12.01
CA THR A 189 -6.08 11.45 11.40
C THR A 189 -6.02 12.56 12.44
N SER A 190 -5.89 12.18 13.72
CA SER A 190 -5.95 13.11 14.85
C SER A 190 -4.63 13.85 15.08
N SER A 191 -4.68 14.95 15.81
CA SER A 191 -3.49 15.68 16.30
C SER A 191 -2.65 14.87 17.29
N ARG A 192 -3.12 13.69 17.72
CA ARG A 192 -2.37 12.77 18.58
C ARG A 192 -1.54 11.77 17.78
N GLN A 193 -1.54 11.84 16.45
CA GLN A 193 -0.81 10.92 15.59
C GLN A 193 0.69 10.86 15.97
N GLU A 194 1.32 12.01 16.26
CA GLU A 194 2.72 12.04 16.69
C GLU A 194 2.94 11.27 18.00
N ALA A 195 2.07 11.49 18.99
CA ALA A 195 2.19 10.83 20.30
C ALA A 195 1.93 9.31 20.23
N MET A 196 1.15 8.86 19.27
CA MET A 196 0.82 7.44 19.10
C MET A 196 1.82 6.70 18.21
N GLU A 197 2.31 7.35 17.16
CA GLU A 197 3.09 6.72 16.09
C GLU A 197 4.57 7.20 16.06
N GLY A 198 4.86 8.40 16.54
CA GLY A 198 6.19 9.02 16.39
C GLY A 198 7.32 8.21 17.05
N GLU A 199 7.11 7.67 18.24
CA GLU A 199 8.07 6.79 18.93
C GLU A 199 8.07 5.38 18.33
N PRO A 200 6.94 4.66 18.21
CA PRO A 200 6.95 3.29 17.71
C PRO A 200 7.58 3.17 16.33
N VAL A 201 7.23 4.03 15.38
CA VAL A 201 7.78 4.02 14.02
C VAL A 201 9.30 4.20 14.03
N ARG A 202 9.82 5.19 14.79
CA ARG A 202 11.27 5.41 14.89
C ARG A 202 11.98 4.22 15.54
N ARG A 203 11.40 3.61 16.55
CA ARG A 203 11.96 2.43 17.22
C ARG A 203 12.04 1.26 16.23
N HIS A 204 10.96 0.96 15.51
CA HIS A 204 10.95 -0.15 14.55
C HIS A 204 11.94 0.06 13.40
N VAL A 205 12.05 1.30 12.87
CA VAL A 205 13.06 1.62 11.85
C VAL A 205 14.47 1.50 12.41
N SER A 206 14.71 1.95 13.65
CA SER A 206 16.00 1.79 14.33
C SER A 206 16.38 0.31 14.49
N ASP A 207 15.44 -0.51 14.94
CA ASP A 207 15.66 -1.96 15.10
C ASP A 207 15.98 -2.63 13.75
N ALA A 208 15.32 -2.19 12.68
CA ALA A 208 15.60 -2.66 11.32
C ALA A 208 17.01 -2.20 10.85
N VAL A 209 17.43 -0.95 11.13
CA VAL A 209 18.78 -0.46 10.82
C VAL A 209 19.86 -1.29 11.55
N LEU A 210 19.58 -1.76 12.76
CA LEU A 210 20.51 -2.61 13.50
C LEU A 210 20.52 -4.08 13.01
N LYS A 211 19.43 -4.52 12.41
CA LYS A 211 19.25 -5.91 11.93
C LYS A 211 19.87 -6.15 10.56
N TYR A 212 19.81 -5.17 9.67
CA TYR A 212 20.21 -5.34 8.27
C TYR A 212 21.55 -4.65 7.96
N ASP A 213 22.45 -5.34 7.26
CA ASP A 213 23.75 -4.80 6.79
C ASP A 213 23.62 -4.01 5.46
N LYS A 214 22.44 -3.43 5.21
CA LYS A 214 22.12 -2.67 4.00
C LYS A 214 21.26 -1.45 4.37
N PRO A 215 21.15 -0.43 3.51
CA PRO A 215 20.31 0.74 3.78
C PRO A 215 18.88 0.35 4.13
N VAL A 216 18.34 0.95 5.19
CA VAL A 216 16.96 0.79 5.64
C VAL A 216 16.24 2.12 5.53
N TYR A 217 15.11 2.13 4.87
CA TYR A 217 14.24 3.28 4.71
C TYR A 217 12.92 3.03 5.42
N GLY A 218 12.44 4.01 6.16
CA GLY A 218 11.10 4.03 6.73
C GLY A 218 10.11 4.71 5.79
N MET A 219 8.95 4.10 5.60
CA MET A 219 7.82 4.71 4.92
C MET A 219 6.63 4.70 5.87
N PHE A 220 6.22 5.87 6.32
CA PHE A 220 5.05 6.02 7.17
C PHE A 220 3.85 6.43 6.32
N ILE A 221 2.81 5.59 6.27
CA ILE A 221 1.62 5.83 5.44
C ILE A 221 0.39 6.03 6.33
N ALA A 222 -0.30 7.16 6.12
CA ALA A 222 -1.54 7.47 6.82
C ALA A 222 -2.55 8.13 5.86
N VAL A 223 -3.83 8.14 6.21
CA VAL A 223 -4.84 8.89 5.43
C VAL A 223 -4.51 10.38 5.42
N ARG A 224 -3.98 10.90 6.53
CA ARG A 224 -3.52 12.28 6.69
C ARG A 224 -2.25 12.30 7.54
N ILE A 225 -1.28 13.12 7.16
CA ILE A 225 -0.06 13.33 7.95
C ILE A 225 -0.21 14.59 8.81
N ASP A 226 -0.16 14.41 10.13
CA ASP A 226 -0.07 15.52 11.07
C ASP A 226 1.28 16.23 10.95
N THR A 227 1.31 17.55 11.19
CA THR A 227 2.53 18.33 11.00
C THR A 227 3.59 18.02 12.05
N ASN A 228 3.19 17.72 13.30
CA ASN A 228 4.14 17.34 14.35
C ASN A 228 4.74 15.96 14.07
N THR A 229 3.94 15.02 13.54
CA THR A 229 4.43 13.72 13.06
C THR A 229 5.48 13.90 11.96
N ALA A 230 5.20 14.75 10.98
CA ALA A 230 6.16 15.06 9.92
C ALA A 230 7.44 15.71 10.50
N GLU A 231 7.32 16.63 11.47
CA GLU A 231 8.47 17.25 12.12
C GLU A 231 9.33 16.24 12.86
N THR A 232 8.71 15.30 13.58
CA THR A 232 9.40 14.22 14.28
C THR A 232 10.21 13.36 13.31
N PHE A 233 9.65 12.98 12.16
CA PHE A 233 10.36 12.18 11.14
C PHE A 233 11.40 13.02 10.39
N ARG A 234 11.16 14.30 10.16
CA ARG A 234 12.09 15.22 9.55
C ARG A 234 13.42 15.29 10.31
N HIS A 235 13.37 15.38 11.65
CA HIS A 235 14.58 15.31 12.47
C HIS A 235 15.27 13.95 12.39
N GLY A 236 14.50 12.86 12.43
CA GLY A 236 14.99 11.50 12.24
C GLY A 236 16.04 11.04 13.26
N ILE A 237 16.28 11.80 14.36
CA ILE A 237 17.29 11.45 15.37
C ILE A 237 16.71 10.44 16.33
N TRP A 238 17.44 9.36 16.55
CA TRP A 238 17.13 8.31 17.49
C TRP A 238 18.38 7.85 18.22
N TYR A 239 18.26 7.45 19.48
CA TYR A 239 19.31 6.82 20.22
C TYR A 239 18.94 5.37 20.51
N ALA A 240 19.66 4.45 19.87
CA ALA A 240 19.51 3.01 20.08
C ALA A 240 20.16 2.58 21.40
N LYS A 241 19.99 1.30 21.75
CA LYS A 241 20.58 0.72 22.96
C LYS A 241 22.09 0.99 23.01
N GLY A 242 22.58 1.49 24.14
CA GLY A 242 23.97 1.88 24.33
C GLY A 242 24.30 3.30 23.86
N ASP A 243 23.29 4.17 23.79
CA ASP A 243 23.40 5.58 23.39
C ASP A 243 23.96 5.79 21.97
N ILE A 244 23.79 4.79 21.10
CA ILE A 244 24.21 4.87 19.71
C ILE A 244 23.26 5.80 18.96
N LYS A 245 23.79 6.97 18.57
CA LYS A 245 23.03 7.94 17.77
C LYS A 245 22.83 7.42 16.35
N GLN A 246 21.60 7.38 15.93
CA GLN A 246 21.19 7.06 14.56
C GLN A 246 20.48 8.25 13.92
N ARG A 247 20.58 8.35 12.60
CA ARG A 247 19.72 9.20 11.81
C ARG A 247 18.87 8.28 10.92
N LEU A 248 17.58 8.31 11.18
CA LEU A 248 16.61 7.45 10.52
C LEU A 248 16.08 8.16 9.26
N ASP A 249 15.96 7.42 8.17
CA ASP A 249 15.41 7.87 6.91
C ASP A 249 13.93 7.45 6.84
N ILE A 250 13.03 8.35 7.26
CA ILE A 250 11.59 8.08 7.35
C ILE A 250 10.81 9.14 6.56
N VAL A 251 10.09 8.70 5.53
CA VAL A 251 9.25 9.58 4.70
C VAL A 251 7.77 9.38 5.03
N PRO A 252 7.07 10.42 5.49
CA PRO A 252 5.63 10.38 5.70
C PRO A 252 4.88 10.64 4.38
N LEU A 253 4.07 9.68 3.96
CA LEU A 253 3.21 9.78 2.80
C LEU A 253 1.75 9.67 3.20
N THR A 254 0.87 10.41 2.55
CA THR A 254 -0.55 10.09 2.62
C THR A 254 -0.84 8.86 1.76
N LEU A 255 -1.87 8.09 2.14
CA LEU A 255 -2.32 6.95 1.34
C LEU A 255 -2.68 7.36 -0.10
N ALA A 256 -3.23 8.57 -0.29
CA ALA A 256 -3.54 9.11 -1.61
C ALA A 256 -2.27 9.38 -2.44
N GLN A 257 -1.18 9.87 -1.82
CA GLN A 257 0.11 10.05 -2.49
C GLN A 257 0.73 8.71 -2.88
N PHE A 258 0.69 7.73 -1.98
CA PHE A 258 1.16 6.37 -2.29
C PHE A 258 0.35 5.74 -3.42
N GLN A 259 -0.98 5.81 -3.37
CA GLN A 259 -1.87 5.32 -4.42
C GLN A 259 -1.56 5.96 -5.78
N LYS A 260 -1.40 7.29 -5.82
CA LYS A 260 -1.04 8.01 -7.05
C LYS A 260 0.25 7.48 -7.68
N TYR A 261 1.27 7.25 -6.85
CA TYR A 261 2.56 6.75 -7.32
C TYR A 261 2.47 5.29 -7.76
N PHE A 262 1.78 4.45 -6.97
CA PHE A 262 1.51 3.05 -7.28
C PHE A 262 0.79 2.89 -8.63
N VAL A 263 -0.31 3.62 -8.83
CA VAL A 263 -1.06 3.61 -10.10
C VAL A 263 -0.17 4.00 -11.28
N ALA A 264 0.63 5.07 -11.14
CA ALA A 264 1.53 5.49 -12.21
C ALA A 264 2.56 4.42 -12.59
N MET A 265 3.09 3.66 -11.61
CA MET A 265 4.00 2.54 -11.89
C MET A 265 3.33 1.43 -12.69
N PHE A 266 2.09 1.06 -12.32
CA PHE A 266 1.36 -0.03 -12.99
C PHE A 266 0.84 0.37 -14.37
N GLU A 267 0.24 1.54 -14.52
CA GLU A 267 -0.21 2.05 -15.83
C GLU A 267 0.94 2.18 -16.84
N ALA A 268 2.14 2.53 -16.37
CA ALA A 268 3.34 2.61 -17.20
C ALA A 268 4.06 1.26 -17.38
N ASN A 269 3.61 0.19 -16.71
CA ASN A 269 4.29 -1.11 -16.61
C ASN A 269 5.77 -0.99 -16.18
N LYS A 270 6.01 -0.20 -15.13
CA LYS A 270 7.35 0.09 -14.58
C LYS A 270 7.40 -0.16 -13.06
N THR A 271 7.02 -1.36 -12.67
CA THR A 271 6.92 -1.81 -11.27
C THR A 271 8.29 -2.25 -10.71
N ASP A 272 9.24 -1.33 -10.67
CA ASP A 272 10.58 -1.58 -10.14
C ASP A 272 10.68 -1.01 -8.72
N PRO A 273 11.07 -1.80 -7.69
CA PRO A 273 11.24 -1.30 -6.32
C PRO A 273 12.28 -0.19 -6.18
N GLN A 274 13.26 -0.09 -7.09
CA GLN A 274 14.19 1.05 -7.13
C GLN A 274 13.45 2.38 -7.29
N LYS A 275 12.29 2.40 -7.92
CA LYS A 275 11.47 3.62 -8.04
C LYS A 275 10.90 4.08 -6.71
N LEU A 276 10.55 3.15 -5.81
CA LEU A 276 10.16 3.51 -4.44
C LEU A 276 11.34 4.09 -3.67
N ARG A 277 12.50 3.47 -3.78
CA ARG A 277 13.74 3.99 -3.19
C ARG A 277 14.06 5.39 -3.71
N ASP A 278 14.01 5.60 -5.02
CA ASP A 278 14.27 6.90 -5.65
C ASP A 278 13.27 7.97 -5.17
N LEU A 279 12.00 7.60 -5.01
CA LEU A 279 10.99 8.48 -4.44
C LEU A 279 11.34 8.88 -3.00
N ILE A 280 11.68 7.91 -2.15
CA ILE A 280 12.05 8.14 -0.74
C ILE A 280 13.25 9.07 -0.67
N LEU A 281 14.33 8.77 -1.37
CA LEU A 281 15.56 9.57 -1.41
C LEU A 281 15.30 10.99 -1.89
N LYS A 282 14.45 11.16 -2.91
CA LYS A 282 14.08 12.49 -3.40
C LYS A 282 13.27 13.27 -2.36
N CYS A 283 12.29 12.63 -1.71
CA CYS A 283 11.51 13.27 -0.64
C CYS A 283 12.39 13.71 0.53
N GLU A 284 13.40 12.93 0.89
CA GLU A 284 14.34 13.25 1.97
C GLU A 284 15.34 14.36 1.62
N SER A 285 15.63 14.54 0.35
CA SER A 285 16.70 15.47 -0.10
C SER A 285 16.54 16.91 0.38
N ARG A 286 15.37 17.32 0.84
CA ARG A 286 15.07 18.66 1.34
C ARG A 286 14.67 18.71 2.82
N ARG A 287 14.63 17.58 3.52
CA ARG A 287 14.15 17.51 4.91
C ARG A 287 14.94 18.41 5.87
N ASP A 288 16.23 18.60 5.63
CA ASP A 288 17.08 19.42 6.50
C ASP A 288 16.96 20.92 6.25
N ILE A 289 16.45 21.30 5.10
CA ILE A 289 16.35 22.69 4.66
C ILE A 289 14.95 23.25 4.87
N LEU A 290 13.93 22.40 4.72
CA LEU A 290 12.52 22.79 4.83
C LEU A 290 11.98 22.47 6.23
N GLU A 291 11.13 23.33 6.78
CA GLU A 291 10.32 23.03 7.95
C GLU A 291 9.17 22.06 7.57
N ALA A 292 8.57 21.38 8.57
CA ALA A 292 7.59 20.33 8.32
C ALA A 292 6.43 20.73 7.40
N PRO A 293 5.80 21.89 7.50
CA PRO A 293 4.74 22.27 6.57
C PRO A 293 5.23 22.35 5.12
N ALA A 294 6.39 22.98 4.89
CA ALA A 294 7.00 23.10 3.57
C ALA A 294 7.54 21.75 3.07
N TRP A 295 8.07 20.90 3.97
CA TRP A 295 8.52 19.56 3.60
C TRP A 295 7.36 18.66 3.16
N LYS A 296 6.20 18.71 3.82
CA LYS A 296 4.98 18.01 3.37
C LYS A 296 4.54 18.45 1.97
N GLN A 297 4.58 19.76 1.69
CA GLN A 297 4.27 20.27 0.35
C GLN A 297 5.32 19.80 -0.69
N TYR A 298 6.59 19.78 -0.31
CA TYR A 298 7.67 19.26 -1.15
C TYR A 298 7.47 17.76 -1.46
N ILE A 299 7.09 16.95 -0.48
CA ILE A 299 6.75 15.53 -0.67
C ILE A 299 5.61 15.39 -1.68
N ASP A 300 4.54 16.19 -1.53
CA ASP A 300 3.39 16.14 -2.45
C ASP A 300 3.79 16.49 -3.89
N ALA A 301 4.55 17.56 -4.05
CA ALA A 301 5.09 17.96 -5.36
C ALA A 301 6.01 16.88 -5.95
N THR A 302 6.89 16.28 -5.12
CA THR A 302 7.81 15.21 -5.54
C THR A 302 7.06 13.96 -5.99
N VAL A 303 6.04 13.52 -5.24
CA VAL A 303 5.20 12.37 -5.65
C VAL A 303 4.53 12.66 -6.99
N SER A 304 4.01 13.87 -7.17
CA SER A 304 3.35 14.28 -8.41
C SER A 304 4.30 14.33 -9.60
N GLU A 305 5.50 14.91 -9.41
CA GLU A 305 6.56 14.96 -10.40
C GLU A 305 7.00 13.55 -10.81
N LYS A 306 7.33 12.70 -9.82
CA LYS A 306 7.81 11.34 -10.07
C LYS A 306 6.76 10.43 -10.69
N ALA A 307 5.50 10.54 -10.28
CA ALA A 307 4.40 9.84 -10.93
C ALA A 307 4.25 10.26 -12.41
N SER A 308 4.38 11.55 -12.71
CA SER A 308 4.35 12.08 -14.08
C SER A 308 5.55 11.62 -14.92
N GLU A 309 6.76 11.58 -14.33
CA GLU A 309 7.97 11.06 -15.02
C GLU A 309 7.80 9.57 -15.39
N ILE A 310 7.19 8.78 -14.52
CA ILE A 310 6.91 7.37 -14.79
C ILE A 310 5.87 7.23 -15.91
N GLY A 311 4.77 7.98 -15.83
CA GLY A 311 3.68 7.98 -16.80
C GLY A 311 4.03 8.69 -18.13
N GLY A 312 5.03 9.55 -18.12
CA GLY A 312 5.30 10.54 -19.18
C GLY A 312 5.54 10.05 -20.60
N LYS A 313 5.75 8.72 -20.83
CA LYS A 313 5.73 8.15 -22.18
C LYS A 313 4.35 7.64 -22.62
N ALA A 314 3.51 7.20 -21.68
CA ALA A 314 2.16 6.74 -21.97
C ALA A 314 1.22 7.94 -22.20
N LEU A 315 1.39 9.01 -21.42
CA LEU A 315 0.64 10.26 -21.59
C LEU A 315 1.05 11.01 -22.87
N ALA A 316 2.35 11.00 -23.24
CA ALA A 316 2.81 11.55 -24.51
C ALA A 316 2.31 10.75 -25.72
N ARG A 317 2.12 9.43 -25.61
CA ARG A 317 1.53 8.61 -26.68
C ARG A 317 0.01 8.72 -26.77
N LYS A 318 -0.72 8.87 -25.66
CA LYS A 318 -2.16 9.18 -25.67
C LYS A 318 -2.44 10.65 -26.00
N GLY A 319 -1.53 11.58 -25.62
CA GLY A 319 -1.68 13.00 -25.91
C GLY A 319 -1.31 13.42 -27.33
N SER A 320 -0.69 12.53 -28.14
CA SER A 320 -0.43 12.80 -29.57
C SER A 320 -1.61 12.43 -30.49
N GLU A 321 -2.66 11.77 -29.97
CA GLU A 321 -3.81 11.38 -30.78
C GLU A 321 -5.11 12.14 -30.48
N GLU A 322 -5.19 12.93 -29.41
CA GLU A 322 -6.36 13.77 -29.13
C GLU A 322 -5.96 15.18 -28.70
N LEU A 323 -5.89 16.08 -29.66
CA LEU A 323 -6.09 17.51 -29.41
C LEU A 323 -7.57 17.65 -28.99
N LEU A 324 -7.84 17.70 -27.68
CA LEU A 324 -9.19 17.86 -27.13
C LEU A 324 -9.86 19.18 -27.55
N ILE A 325 -9.05 20.14 -28.06
CA ILE A 325 -9.53 21.36 -28.68
C ILE A 325 -9.02 21.39 -30.11
N PRO A 326 -9.87 21.14 -31.12
CA PRO A 326 -9.45 21.15 -32.51
C PRO A 326 -9.03 22.56 -32.92
N ALA A 327 -8.06 22.65 -33.84
CA ALA A 327 -7.74 23.91 -34.50
C ALA A 327 -8.99 24.49 -35.11
N GLY A 328 -9.25 25.77 -34.86
CA GLY A 328 -10.50 26.43 -35.25
C GLY A 328 -11.55 26.58 -34.14
N ALA A 329 -11.36 25.90 -32.99
CA ALA A 329 -12.24 26.09 -31.84
C ALA A 329 -12.20 27.54 -31.33
N ILE A 330 -13.35 28.05 -30.92
CA ILE A 330 -13.48 29.40 -30.34
C ILE A 330 -13.39 29.27 -28.81
N ILE A 331 -12.51 30.05 -28.22
CA ILE A 331 -12.37 30.16 -26.76
C ILE A 331 -12.71 31.59 -26.32
N LYS A 332 -13.27 31.73 -25.12
CA LYS A 332 -13.67 33.02 -24.56
C LYS A 332 -12.68 33.48 -23.48
N HIS A 333 -12.28 34.73 -23.56
CA HIS A 333 -11.43 35.38 -22.56
C HIS A 333 -12.18 36.56 -21.95
N GLU A 334 -12.14 36.68 -20.62
CA GLU A 334 -12.95 37.71 -19.90
C GLU A 334 -12.61 39.16 -20.31
N VAL A 335 -11.36 39.44 -20.67
CA VAL A 335 -10.86 40.77 -21.04
C VAL A 335 -10.76 40.97 -22.55
N PHE A 336 -10.40 39.94 -23.30
CA PHE A 336 -10.07 40.02 -24.74
C PHE A 336 -11.16 39.44 -25.64
N GLY A 337 -12.28 38.97 -25.07
CA GLY A 337 -13.39 38.43 -25.85
C GLY A 337 -13.11 37.05 -26.44
N GLU A 338 -13.65 36.80 -27.64
CA GLU A 338 -13.53 35.52 -28.33
C GLU A 338 -12.21 35.41 -29.08
N GLY A 339 -11.50 34.28 -28.90
CA GLY A 339 -10.28 33.92 -29.60
C GLY A 339 -10.41 32.57 -30.29
N GLN A 340 -9.65 32.36 -31.35
CA GLN A 340 -9.62 31.12 -32.10
C GLN A 340 -8.34 30.34 -31.83
N VAL A 341 -8.47 29.03 -31.63
CA VAL A 341 -7.32 28.13 -31.48
C VAL A 341 -6.67 27.88 -32.84
N VAL A 342 -5.43 28.25 -32.96
CA VAL A 342 -4.62 28.05 -34.20
C VAL A 342 -3.52 27.02 -33.86
N ALA A 343 -3.74 25.77 -34.22
CA ALA A 343 -2.87 24.65 -33.85
C ALA A 343 -2.73 24.49 -32.32
N LEU A 344 -1.55 24.70 -31.75
CA LEU A 344 -1.28 24.66 -30.31
C LEU A 344 -1.32 26.04 -29.65
N GLU A 345 -1.76 27.05 -30.36
CA GLU A 345 -1.76 28.43 -29.90
C GLU A 345 -3.18 29.01 -29.95
N ALA A 346 -3.50 29.92 -29.04
CA ALA A 346 -4.73 30.72 -29.06
C ALA A 346 -4.39 32.14 -29.55
N TYR A 347 -5.13 32.61 -30.53
CA TYR A 347 -5.03 33.96 -31.06
C TYR A 347 -6.25 34.80 -30.66
N PHE A 348 -5.97 35.91 -29.97
CA PHE A 348 -6.99 36.86 -29.55
C PHE A 348 -6.82 38.17 -30.34
N PRO A 349 -7.73 38.48 -31.28
CA PRO A 349 -7.60 39.66 -32.15
C PRO A 349 -7.63 40.96 -31.37
N ASP A 350 -8.36 41.02 -30.26
CA ASP A 350 -8.51 42.22 -29.45
C ASP A 350 -7.45 42.38 -28.34
N CYS A 351 -6.43 41.48 -28.30
CA CYS A 351 -5.34 41.58 -27.36
C CYS A 351 -4.36 42.70 -27.83
N PRO A 352 -4.06 43.72 -26.99
CA PRO A 352 -3.21 44.84 -27.36
C PRO A 352 -1.82 44.45 -27.84
N THR A 353 -1.31 43.31 -27.44
CA THR A 353 0.03 42.83 -27.79
C THR A 353 0.04 41.87 -28.97
N LYS A 354 -1.13 41.49 -29.51
CA LYS A 354 -1.28 40.49 -30.57
C LYS A 354 -0.41 39.23 -30.39
N LYS A 355 -0.29 38.78 -29.16
CA LYS A 355 0.50 37.59 -28.83
C LYS A 355 -0.32 36.32 -28.99
N THR A 356 0.27 35.31 -29.60
CA THR A 356 -0.17 33.93 -29.52
C THR A 356 0.28 33.31 -28.20
N PHE A 357 -0.55 32.51 -27.61
CA PHE A 357 -0.26 31.83 -26.35
C PHE A 357 -0.20 30.32 -26.61
N GLU A 358 0.92 29.69 -26.26
CA GLU A 358 1.00 28.23 -26.21
C GLU A 358 0.01 27.68 -25.16
N LEU A 359 -0.76 26.65 -25.55
CA LEU A 359 -1.75 26.00 -24.71
C LEU A 359 -1.28 24.60 -24.29
N PRO A 360 -0.26 24.48 -23.42
CA PRO A 360 0.39 23.20 -23.16
C PRO A 360 -0.45 22.18 -22.38
N TYR A 361 -1.59 22.56 -21.79
CA TYR A 361 -2.31 21.71 -20.82
C TYR A 361 -3.83 21.84 -20.82
N LEU A 362 -4.48 22.03 -21.95
CA LEU A 362 -5.95 22.06 -22.02
C LEU A 362 -6.53 20.63 -22.08
N ARG A 363 -6.47 19.89 -20.99
CA ARG A 363 -7.27 18.69 -20.77
C ARG A 363 -8.55 19.05 -20.05
N SER A 364 -9.69 18.75 -20.65
CA SER A 364 -11.03 18.93 -20.08
C SER A 364 -11.27 20.30 -19.44
N LEU A 365 -11.35 21.34 -20.25
CA LEU A 365 -11.83 22.63 -19.80
C LEU A 365 -13.37 22.64 -19.85
N PRO A 366 -14.06 23.24 -18.87
CA PRO A 366 -15.44 23.69 -19.03
C PRO A 366 -15.54 24.68 -20.19
N ASP A 367 -16.73 24.91 -20.71
CA ASP A 367 -17.03 25.72 -21.91
C ASP A 367 -16.44 27.16 -21.91
N GLU A 368 -15.89 27.61 -20.79
CA GLU A 368 -15.23 28.92 -20.63
C GLU A 368 -13.84 28.78 -20.06
N VAL A 369 -12.82 29.34 -20.76
CA VAL A 369 -11.43 29.45 -20.31
C VAL A 369 -11.10 30.91 -20.07
N SER A 370 -10.69 31.24 -18.83
CA SER A 370 -10.23 32.60 -18.48
C SER A 370 -8.71 32.66 -18.46
N PHE A 371 -8.14 33.66 -19.12
CA PHE A 371 -6.69 33.90 -19.15
C PHE A 371 -6.36 35.28 -18.57
N CYS A 372 -5.20 35.41 -17.91
CA CYS A 372 -4.67 36.71 -17.52
C CYS A 372 -3.91 37.40 -18.69
N PRO A 373 -3.89 38.73 -18.73
CA PRO A 373 -3.26 39.49 -19.80
C PRO A 373 -1.75 39.26 -19.96
N ASP A 374 -1.07 38.85 -18.90
CA ASP A 374 0.38 38.59 -18.89
C ASP A 374 0.77 37.13 -19.22
N GLY A 375 -0.22 36.27 -19.40
CA GLY A 375 -0.04 34.87 -19.79
C GLY A 375 0.71 33.98 -18.76
N LYS A 376 1.05 34.52 -17.59
CA LYS A 376 1.86 33.82 -16.59
C LYS A 376 1.13 33.48 -15.28
N SER A 377 0.06 34.16 -14.95
CA SER A 377 -0.52 34.10 -13.60
C SER A 377 -1.70 33.15 -13.44
N LEU A 378 -2.38 32.75 -14.49
CA LEU A 378 -3.62 31.96 -14.38
C LEU A 378 -3.42 30.49 -14.04
N LEU A 379 -2.26 29.92 -14.33
CA LEU A 379 -1.95 28.56 -13.92
C LEU A 379 -1.68 28.45 -12.41
N HIS A 380 -1.36 29.56 -11.74
CA HIS A 380 -1.06 29.57 -10.30
C HIS A 380 -2.28 29.68 -9.40
N ASP A 381 -3.34 30.39 -9.85
CA ASP A 381 -4.47 30.71 -8.97
C ASP A 381 -5.63 29.67 -9.00
N ARG A 382 -5.65 28.76 -9.98
CA ARG A 382 -6.73 27.73 -10.06
C ARG A 382 -6.28 26.28 -9.76
N PHE A 383 -4.98 26.04 -9.57
CA PHE A 383 -4.44 24.71 -9.23
C PHE A 383 -3.57 24.73 -7.97
N GLY A 384 -3.71 25.73 -7.12
CA GLY A 384 -3.12 25.82 -5.79
C GLY A 384 -3.90 25.01 -4.74
#